data_0953739e5600a15a549c50a1247cf0e1
#
_entry.id   0953739e5600a15a549c50a1247cf0e1
#
_cell.length_a   1.000
_cell.length_b   1.000
_cell.length_c   1.000
_cell.angle_alpha   90.00
_cell.angle_beta   90.00
_cell.angle_gamma   90.00
#
_symmetry.space_group_name_H-M   'P 1'
#
loop_
_entity.id
_entity.type
_entity.pdbx_description
1 polymer ?
#
loop_
_entity_poly.entity_id
_entity_poly.type
_entity_poly.pdbx_seq_one_letter_code
_entity_poly.pdbx_strand_id
1 'polypeptide(L)'
;EIKTSDYARHKISTGKVSDSFGKGHIYKVEYTDKELPKLTQYFYLYPGKEYILTDFTVEAKEEIRSGRMAPVNVDSISGFLQAGDNRALFVPFDNDKWIRYQSHPLGFDTLVSYEVTAIFNNESRNGLVIGSVEHDNWKTGISIGKGDRDNIGSLVCYGGIADEQTRDVKAHGALAGKKIKSPKVFLGFFEDWCDGLEAYAKANAVIAPPKAWEKAVPFGWNSWGALQFNLTYEKAMEVSDYFKENLQNNHFVNPDQTVYIGLDSGWDCMNEEQLKSFIEKCKSNGQIGGIYWTPFTDWARDPERTVDAAPEYKYKDIYLYANGKPQELDGAYAVDPTHPAVEAMMKKTSGLFHRAGFEYVKMDFMTHGAMEADKWYNPEITTGIQGYNYGMKLLNQYFGDMYINLSISPVFPAQYAQSRRIACDAWNQIKDTEYTLNALSYGWWQKYIYQYNDADHIVLRDATDGENRAR
;
A
#
# COMPACT_ATOMS: atom_id res chain seq x y z
N GLU A 1 -8.87 7.19 27.35
CA GLU A 1 -8.57 8.19 26.30
C GLU A 1 -8.08 9.47 26.97
N ILE A 2 -7.03 10.09 26.43
CA ILE A 2 -6.49 11.37 26.89
C ILE A 2 -6.63 12.37 25.75
N LYS A 3 -7.22 13.53 26.03
CA LYS A 3 -7.41 14.64 25.06
C LYS A 3 -6.63 15.88 25.49
N THR A 4 -6.30 16.76 24.56
CA THR A 4 -5.65 18.04 24.87
C THR A 4 -6.47 18.91 25.84
N SER A 5 -7.81 18.78 25.81
CA SER A 5 -8.73 19.45 26.75
C SER A 5 -8.61 18.97 28.19
N ASP A 6 -8.02 17.82 28.46
CA ASP A 6 -7.89 17.26 29.80
C ASP A 6 -6.71 17.87 30.58
N TYR A 7 -5.86 18.62 29.87
CA TYR A 7 -4.66 19.20 30.47
C TYR A 7 -4.93 20.57 31.10
N ALA A 8 -4.51 20.72 32.33
CA ALA A 8 -4.68 21.99 33.08
C ALA A 8 -3.82 23.15 32.52
N ARG A 9 -2.73 22.85 31.83
CA ARG A 9 -1.77 23.86 31.36
C ARG A 9 -1.27 23.54 29.96
N HIS A 10 -1.11 24.59 29.16
CA HIS A 10 -0.40 24.51 27.89
C HIS A 10 0.57 25.68 27.73
N LYS A 11 1.63 25.48 26.96
CA LYS A 11 2.63 26.48 26.62
C LYS A 11 2.92 26.41 25.12
N ILE A 12 2.83 27.55 24.45
CA ILE A 12 3.16 27.67 23.02
C ILE A 12 4.58 28.21 22.90
N SER A 13 5.35 27.62 22.01
CA SER A 13 6.65 28.12 21.58
C SER A 13 6.82 27.98 20.07
N THR A 14 7.68 28.84 19.50
CA THR A 14 7.96 28.82 18.07
C THR A 14 9.44 28.62 17.84
N GLY A 15 9.79 28.04 16.71
CA GLY A 15 11.18 27.80 16.32
C GLY A 15 11.34 27.70 14.81
N LYS A 16 12.56 27.51 14.38
CA LYS A 16 12.89 27.18 12.99
C LYS A 16 13.04 25.68 12.87
N VAL A 17 12.65 25.13 11.73
CA VAL A 17 12.87 23.73 11.34
C VAL A 17 13.66 23.70 10.03
N SER A 18 14.51 22.71 9.88
CA SER A 18 15.19 22.40 8.62
C SER A 18 15.28 20.88 8.50
N ASP A 19 14.52 20.32 7.59
CA ASP A 19 14.38 18.88 7.36
C ASP A 19 14.23 18.58 5.87
N SER A 20 13.76 17.39 5.51
CA SER A 20 13.53 16.97 4.12
C SER A 20 12.52 17.85 3.36
N PHE A 21 11.61 18.53 4.07
CA PHE A 21 10.67 19.50 3.47
C PHE A 21 11.30 20.87 3.21
N GLY A 22 12.50 21.10 3.72
CA GLY A 22 13.24 22.34 3.59
C GLY A 22 13.32 23.16 4.89
N LYS A 23 13.53 24.47 4.75
CA LYS A 23 13.55 25.40 5.88
C LYS A 23 12.16 25.95 6.13
N GLY A 24 11.72 25.94 7.38
CA GLY A 24 10.39 26.38 7.77
C GLY A 24 10.32 26.84 9.22
N HIS A 25 9.09 26.97 9.69
CA HIS A 25 8.75 27.28 11.07
C HIS A 25 8.08 26.11 11.74
N ILE A 26 8.37 25.91 13.03
CA ILE A 26 7.72 24.94 13.88
C ILE A 26 7.04 25.65 15.05
N TYR A 27 5.78 25.33 15.27
CA TYR A 27 5.04 25.72 16.46
C TYR A 27 4.87 24.49 17.33
N LYS A 28 5.17 24.63 18.63
CA LYS A 28 5.04 23.56 19.62
C LYS A 28 4.03 23.99 20.66
N VAL A 29 3.09 23.10 20.92
CA VAL A 29 2.14 23.25 22.04
C VAL A 29 2.42 22.14 23.04
N GLU A 30 3.01 22.51 24.16
CA GLU A 30 3.31 21.59 25.26
C GLU A 30 2.15 21.60 26.26
N TYR A 31 1.53 20.45 26.46
CA TYR A 31 0.48 20.23 27.43
C TYR A 31 1.07 19.51 28.64
N THR A 32 0.80 20.03 29.82
CA THR A 32 1.33 19.50 31.08
C THR A 32 0.26 19.44 32.15
N ASP A 33 0.28 18.35 32.90
CA ASP A 33 -0.56 18.10 34.04
C ASP A 33 0.24 17.36 35.14
N LYS A 34 -0.33 17.24 36.34
CA LYS A 34 0.32 16.50 37.45
C LYS A 34 0.18 14.99 37.29
N GLU A 35 -0.92 14.54 36.74
CA GLU A 35 -1.32 13.13 36.66
C GLU A 35 -1.21 12.56 35.26
N LEU A 36 -1.19 13.39 34.19
CA LEU A 36 -1.14 12.97 32.82
C LEU A 36 0.29 13.01 32.25
N PRO A 37 0.65 12.13 31.32
CA PRO A 37 1.91 12.19 30.61
C PRO A 37 2.02 13.50 29.83
N LYS A 38 3.24 14.03 29.66
CA LYS A 38 3.46 15.24 28.86
C LYS A 38 3.10 14.97 27.42
N LEU A 39 2.23 15.80 26.82
CA LEU A 39 1.91 15.77 25.41
C LEU A 39 2.53 17.03 24.75
N THR A 40 3.19 16.82 23.62
CA THR A 40 3.71 17.94 22.80
C THR A 40 3.21 17.77 21.38
N GLN A 41 2.38 18.71 20.93
CA GLN A 41 1.92 18.78 19.55
C GLN A 41 2.79 19.75 18.75
N TYR A 42 3.09 19.35 17.51
CA TYR A 42 3.94 20.09 16.58
C TYR A 42 3.14 20.45 15.33
N PHE A 43 3.31 21.70 14.87
CA PHE A 43 2.80 22.17 13.59
C PHE A 43 3.98 22.69 12.79
N TYR A 44 4.14 22.18 11.56
CA TYR A 44 5.24 22.52 10.67
C TYR A 44 4.69 23.30 9.48
N LEU A 45 5.28 24.48 9.23
CA LEU A 45 4.91 25.36 8.15
C LEU A 45 6.13 25.65 7.28
N TYR A 46 6.01 25.39 5.99
CA TYR A 46 7.09 25.60 5.03
C TYR A 46 6.68 26.67 4.01
N PRO A 47 7.52 27.66 3.72
CA PRO A 47 7.23 28.69 2.72
C PRO A 47 6.89 28.09 1.35
N GLY A 48 5.85 28.60 0.71
CA GLY A 48 5.39 28.14 -0.60
C GLY A 48 4.67 26.77 -0.60
N LYS A 49 4.30 26.25 0.58
CA LYS A 49 3.43 25.09 0.70
C LYS A 49 2.03 25.53 1.14
N GLU A 50 1.00 25.04 0.47
CA GLU A 50 -0.41 25.29 0.76
C GLU A 50 -1.00 24.33 1.80
N TYR A 51 -0.12 23.68 2.57
CA TYR A 51 -0.46 22.72 3.62
C TYR A 51 0.44 22.90 4.84
N ILE A 52 -0.04 22.38 5.94
CA ILE A 52 0.74 22.20 7.16
C ILE A 52 0.95 20.70 7.43
N LEU A 53 2.00 20.39 8.18
CA LEU A 53 2.17 19.07 8.77
C LEU A 53 1.96 19.17 10.28
N THR A 54 1.38 18.12 10.87
CA THR A 54 1.20 18.04 12.32
C THR A 54 1.42 16.63 12.82
N ASP A 55 2.07 16.51 13.95
CA ASP A 55 2.20 15.29 14.73
C ASP A 55 2.23 15.63 16.23
N PHE A 56 2.22 14.64 17.09
CA PHE A 56 2.46 14.83 18.51
C PHE A 56 3.24 13.69 19.14
N THR A 57 3.88 13.99 20.24
CA THR A 57 4.55 13.00 21.08
C THR A 57 3.93 12.97 22.47
N VAL A 58 3.91 11.79 23.08
CA VAL A 58 3.54 11.60 24.50
C VAL A 58 4.76 11.07 25.23
N GLU A 59 5.13 11.72 26.34
CA GLU A 59 6.29 11.39 27.15
C GLU A 59 5.90 11.16 28.60
N ALA A 60 6.38 10.07 29.20
CA ALA A 60 6.18 9.75 30.62
C ALA A 60 7.46 9.21 31.26
N LYS A 61 7.48 9.18 32.62
CA LYS A 61 8.59 8.57 33.38
C LYS A 61 8.63 7.06 33.21
N GLU A 62 7.47 6.44 33.22
CA GLU A 62 7.25 5.01 33.02
C GLU A 62 6.86 4.72 31.57
N GLU A 63 6.91 3.45 31.19
CA GLU A 63 6.47 2.99 29.88
C GLU A 63 4.96 3.28 29.70
N ILE A 64 4.62 3.90 28.59
CA ILE A 64 3.26 4.11 28.12
C ILE A 64 3.01 3.27 26.86
N ARG A 65 1.75 2.91 26.65
CA ARG A 65 1.33 2.14 25.47
C ARG A 65 0.11 2.77 24.84
N SER A 66 0.10 2.84 23.51
CA SER A 66 -1.08 3.31 22.76
C SER A 66 -1.24 2.54 21.45
N GLY A 67 -2.42 2.00 21.23
CA GLY A 67 -2.84 1.42 19.95
C GLY A 67 -3.55 2.45 19.04
N ARG A 68 -3.74 3.69 19.54
CA ARG A 68 -4.37 4.74 18.74
C ARG A 68 -3.83 6.11 19.12
N MET A 69 -3.47 6.92 18.12
CA MET A 69 -3.02 8.30 18.31
C MET A 69 -3.59 9.20 17.21
N ALA A 70 -4.33 10.25 17.59
CA ALA A 70 -5.03 11.15 16.67
C ALA A 70 -4.44 12.56 16.69
N PRO A 71 -3.55 12.94 15.76
CA PRO A 71 -3.00 14.29 15.64
C PRO A 71 -4.06 15.35 15.31
N VAL A 72 -5.12 14.96 14.62
CA VAL A 72 -6.26 15.83 14.30
C VAL A 72 -7.53 15.16 14.83
N ASN A 73 -8.21 15.86 15.71
CA ASN A 73 -9.50 15.47 16.26
C ASN A 73 -10.34 16.73 16.48
N VAL A 74 -11.34 16.95 15.63
CA VAL A 74 -12.18 18.16 15.61
C VAL A 74 -13.63 17.76 15.66
N ASP A 75 -14.39 18.35 16.58
CA ASP A 75 -15.80 18.02 16.86
C ASP A 75 -16.74 18.82 15.97
N SER A 76 -16.53 19.48 15.05
CA SER A 76 -17.42 20.14 14.07
C SER A 76 -16.63 21.10 13.17
N ILE A 77 -16.85 21.01 11.90
CA ILE A 77 -16.28 21.95 10.93
C ILE A 77 -17.42 22.46 10.03
N SER A 78 -17.57 23.79 10.01
CA SER A 78 -18.58 24.47 9.20
C SER A 78 -17.97 25.64 8.43
N GLY A 79 -18.61 26.02 7.34
CA GLY A 79 -18.29 27.23 6.59
C GLY A 79 -16.94 27.20 5.82
N PHE A 80 -16.32 26.04 5.66
CA PHE A 80 -15.07 25.91 4.89
C PHE A 80 -15.34 25.57 3.41
N LEU A 81 -16.52 25.02 3.10
CA LEU A 81 -17.00 24.81 1.74
C LEU A 81 -18.19 25.71 1.46
N GLN A 82 -18.37 26.08 0.20
CA GLN A 82 -19.59 26.76 -0.26
C GLN A 82 -20.74 25.76 -0.27
N ALA A 83 -22.00 26.25 -0.14
CA ALA A 83 -23.17 25.43 -0.31
C ALA A 83 -23.23 24.86 -1.73
N GLY A 84 -23.58 23.58 -1.88
CA GLY A 84 -23.63 22.90 -3.17
C GLY A 84 -23.43 21.41 -3.08
N ASP A 85 -22.86 20.81 -4.13
CA ASP A 85 -22.53 19.37 -4.17
C ASP A 85 -21.24 19.07 -3.40
N ASN A 86 -21.33 19.10 -2.08
CA ASN A 86 -20.22 18.81 -1.18
C ASN A 86 -20.07 17.31 -0.95
N ARG A 87 -18.84 16.80 -1.05
CA ARG A 87 -18.52 15.38 -1.04
C ARG A 87 -17.30 15.07 -0.20
N ALA A 88 -17.20 13.81 0.22
CA ALA A 88 -16.00 13.23 0.82
C ALA A 88 -15.54 12.00 0.03
N LEU A 89 -14.24 11.88 -0.19
CA LEU A 89 -13.63 10.78 -0.91
C LEU A 89 -13.30 9.62 0.04
N PHE A 90 -13.86 8.45 -0.25
CA PHE A 90 -13.39 7.19 0.33
C PHE A 90 -12.19 6.67 -0.49
N VAL A 91 -11.07 6.42 0.17
CA VAL A 91 -9.87 5.80 -0.39
C VAL A 91 -9.73 4.41 0.23
N PRO A 92 -9.69 3.32 -0.56
CA PRO A 92 -9.51 1.97 -0.03
C PRO A 92 -8.08 1.74 0.50
N PHE A 93 -7.94 0.83 1.46
CA PHE A 93 -6.65 0.46 2.04
C PHE A 93 -5.74 -0.29 1.05
N ASP A 94 -6.33 -1.21 0.29
CA ASP A 94 -5.65 -2.00 -0.74
C ASP A 94 -6.49 -2.10 -2.03
N ASN A 95 -6.05 -2.88 -3.01
CA ASN A 95 -6.73 -3.05 -4.30
C ASN A 95 -7.50 -4.38 -4.39
N ASP A 96 -8.00 -4.90 -3.29
CA ASP A 96 -8.66 -6.21 -3.24
C ASP A 96 -10.17 -6.14 -3.00
N LYS A 97 -10.86 -7.30 -3.14
CA LYS A 97 -12.29 -7.52 -2.85
C LYS A 97 -13.25 -6.57 -3.56
N TRP A 98 -12.85 -6.04 -4.72
CA TRP A 98 -13.67 -5.12 -5.52
C TRP A 98 -14.04 -3.83 -4.78
N ILE A 99 -13.28 -3.46 -3.75
CA ILE A 99 -13.47 -2.22 -3.01
C ILE A 99 -12.98 -1.07 -3.88
N ARG A 100 -13.86 -0.11 -4.15
CA ARG A 100 -13.64 1.01 -5.06
C ARG A 100 -13.50 2.31 -4.31
N TYR A 101 -12.77 3.26 -4.90
CA TYR A 101 -12.90 4.65 -4.49
C TYR A 101 -14.36 5.10 -4.62
N GLN A 102 -14.81 5.91 -3.69
CA GLN A 102 -16.18 6.43 -3.71
C GLN A 102 -16.19 7.89 -3.29
N SER A 103 -16.87 8.71 -4.08
CA SER A 103 -17.13 10.10 -3.75
C SER A 103 -18.56 10.21 -3.17
N HIS A 104 -18.64 10.28 -1.85
CA HIS A 104 -19.90 10.32 -1.11
C HIS A 104 -20.39 11.76 -0.93
N PRO A 105 -21.63 12.11 -1.30
CA PRO A 105 -22.24 13.37 -0.89
C PRO A 105 -22.21 13.49 0.64
N LEU A 106 -21.92 14.67 1.19
CA LEU A 106 -22.00 14.90 2.64
C LEU A 106 -23.41 14.68 3.18
N GLY A 107 -23.52 14.38 4.46
CA GLY A 107 -24.78 14.04 5.13
C GLY A 107 -24.92 12.56 5.45
N PHE A 108 -23.90 11.76 5.21
CA PHE A 108 -23.81 10.37 5.67
C PHE A 108 -23.63 10.28 7.20
N ASP A 109 -23.88 9.11 7.79
CA ASP A 109 -23.71 8.93 9.25
C ASP A 109 -22.24 8.95 9.68
N THR A 110 -21.41 8.15 9.04
CA THR A 110 -19.96 8.13 9.25
C THR A 110 -19.28 7.57 8.00
N LEU A 111 -18.19 8.20 7.59
CA LEU A 111 -17.29 7.70 6.55
C LEU A 111 -15.92 7.50 7.16
N VAL A 112 -15.29 6.35 6.89
CA VAL A 112 -13.89 6.09 7.22
C VAL A 112 -13.12 5.89 5.92
N SER A 113 -12.10 6.69 5.70
CA SER A 113 -11.15 6.58 4.58
C SER A 113 -9.79 6.13 5.08
N TYR A 114 -8.99 5.52 4.23
CA TYR A 114 -7.69 4.95 4.63
C TYR A 114 -6.55 5.77 4.06
N GLU A 115 -5.61 6.14 4.93
CA GLU A 115 -4.38 6.90 4.68
C GLU A 115 -4.60 8.35 4.23
N VAL A 116 -5.60 8.64 3.42
CA VAL A 116 -5.94 9.99 2.94
C VAL A 116 -7.43 10.11 2.61
N THR A 117 -7.95 11.33 2.67
CA THR A 117 -9.25 11.71 2.12
C THR A 117 -9.21 13.13 1.57
N ALA A 118 -10.19 13.46 0.72
CA ALA A 118 -10.52 14.82 0.34
C ALA A 118 -11.98 15.12 0.71
N ILE A 119 -12.25 16.29 1.25
CA ILE A 119 -13.60 16.82 1.50
C ILE A 119 -13.74 18.08 0.66
N PHE A 120 -14.58 18.04 -0.36
CA PHE A 120 -14.54 19.01 -1.43
C PHE A 120 -15.93 19.38 -1.97
N ASN A 121 -16.02 20.53 -2.60
CA ASN A 121 -17.16 20.91 -3.39
C ASN A 121 -16.96 20.49 -4.85
N ASN A 122 -17.89 19.72 -5.39
CA ASN A 122 -17.77 19.14 -6.74
C ASN A 122 -17.93 20.17 -7.86
N GLU A 123 -18.55 21.31 -7.59
CA GLU A 123 -18.78 22.39 -8.55
C GLU A 123 -17.62 23.37 -8.59
N SER A 124 -17.25 23.95 -7.43
CA SER A 124 -16.13 24.90 -7.31
C SER A 124 -14.75 24.22 -7.25
N ARG A 125 -14.70 22.91 -7.02
CA ARG A 125 -13.53 22.04 -6.90
C ARG A 125 -12.62 22.31 -5.68
N ASN A 126 -12.88 23.37 -4.91
CA ASN A 126 -12.10 23.62 -3.71
C ASN A 126 -12.32 22.54 -2.65
N GLY A 127 -11.32 22.26 -1.84
CA GLY A 127 -11.46 21.22 -0.83
C GLY A 127 -10.29 21.10 0.13
N LEU A 128 -10.61 20.42 1.23
CA LEU A 128 -9.67 20.02 2.26
C LEU A 128 -9.09 18.65 1.92
N VAL A 129 -7.77 18.50 1.94
CA VAL A 129 -7.09 17.21 1.86
C VAL A 129 -6.38 16.93 3.18
N ILE A 130 -6.61 15.75 3.74
CA ILE A 130 -6.01 15.31 5.00
C ILE A 130 -5.57 13.85 4.88
N GLY A 131 -4.36 13.53 5.37
CA GLY A 131 -3.85 12.16 5.39
C GLY A 131 -2.50 12.02 6.06
N SER A 132 -2.07 10.79 6.31
CA SER A 132 -0.75 10.51 6.88
C SER A 132 0.35 10.63 5.83
N VAL A 133 1.53 11.12 6.24
CA VAL A 133 2.75 11.11 5.41
C VAL A 133 3.86 10.25 6.02
N GLU A 134 3.57 9.54 7.11
CA GLU A 134 4.44 8.54 7.74
C GLU A 134 3.68 7.21 7.85
N HIS A 135 4.26 6.13 7.34
CA HIS A 135 3.62 4.81 7.22
C HIS A 135 4.51 3.69 7.78
N ASP A 136 5.34 3.99 8.76
CA ASP A 136 6.28 3.05 9.38
C ASP A 136 5.71 2.32 10.60
N ASN A 137 4.82 2.98 11.36
CA ASN A 137 4.29 2.45 12.62
C ASN A 137 2.77 2.30 12.65
N TRP A 138 2.05 3.02 11.80
CA TRP A 138 0.61 3.17 11.88
C TRP A 138 -0.08 2.90 10.56
N LYS A 139 -1.17 2.16 10.59
CA LYS A 139 -2.23 2.25 9.59
C LYS A 139 -3.09 3.45 9.97
N THR A 140 -3.34 4.34 9.04
CA THR A 140 -4.04 5.60 9.31
C THR A 140 -5.48 5.55 8.82
N GLY A 141 -6.41 5.89 9.71
CA GLY A 141 -7.81 6.09 9.39
C GLY A 141 -8.19 7.57 9.45
N ILE A 142 -9.07 8.00 8.54
CA ILE A 142 -9.70 9.31 8.60
C ILE A 142 -11.20 9.10 8.74
N SER A 143 -11.74 9.41 9.91
CA SER A 143 -13.16 9.32 10.22
C SER A 143 -13.82 10.68 10.09
N ILE A 144 -14.88 10.74 9.28
CA ILE A 144 -15.70 11.92 9.07
C ILE A 144 -17.08 11.58 9.64
N GLY A 145 -17.48 12.29 10.70
CA GLY A 145 -18.74 12.06 11.41
C GLY A 145 -19.90 12.83 10.81
N LYS A 146 -21.09 12.40 11.20
CA LYS A 146 -22.37 12.94 10.74
C LYS A 146 -22.46 14.46 10.88
N GLY A 147 -22.72 15.10 9.78
CA GLY A 147 -23.07 16.51 9.69
C GLY A 147 -24.32 16.71 8.84
N ASP A 148 -24.36 17.77 8.07
CA ASP A 148 -25.36 18.03 7.03
C ASP A 148 -24.67 18.10 5.65
N ARG A 149 -25.35 18.66 4.65
CA ARG A 149 -24.79 18.76 3.29
C ARG A 149 -23.61 19.71 3.16
N ASP A 150 -23.48 20.66 4.07
CA ASP A 150 -22.49 21.75 4.00
C ASP A 150 -21.50 21.70 5.16
N ASN A 151 -21.74 20.85 6.16
CA ASN A 151 -20.92 20.76 7.37
C ASN A 151 -20.64 19.30 7.70
N ILE A 152 -19.50 19.08 8.38
CA ILE A 152 -19.15 17.78 8.95
C ILE A 152 -19.22 17.85 10.49
N GLY A 153 -19.77 16.81 11.11
CA GLY A 153 -19.97 16.76 12.56
C GLY A 153 -18.70 16.42 13.34
N SER A 154 -17.75 15.75 12.71
CA SER A 154 -16.42 15.52 13.27
C SER A 154 -15.42 15.16 12.19
N LEU A 155 -14.13 15.45 12.43
CA LEU A 155 -13.02 15.01 11.59
C LEU A 155 -11.90 14.48 12.48
N VAL A 156 -11.59 13.20 12.36
CA VAL A 156 -10.52 12.55 13.13
C VAL A 156 -9.56 11.85 12.18
N CYS A 157 -8.31 12.30 12.14
CA CYS A 157 -7.22 11.59 11.47
C CYS A 157 -6.32 10.95 12.52
N TYR A 158 -6.20 9.62 12.47
CA TYR A 158 -5.55 8.86 13.54
C TYR A 158 -4.78 7.66 13.00
N GLY A 159 -3.63 7.39 13.61
CA GLY A 159 -2.96 6.09 13.49
C GLY A 159 -3.61 5.08 14.44
N GLY A 160 -3.70 3.84 13.99
CA GLY A 160 -4.26 2.76 14.79
C GLY A 160 -5.59 2.20 14.27
N ILE A 161 -5.88 2.37 12.97
CA ILE A 161 -7.02 1.69 12.36
C ILE A 161 -6.69 0.22 12.10
N ALA A 162 -7.63 -0.65 12.45
CA ALA A 162 -7.61 -2.08 12.14
C ALA A 162 -9.06 -2.56 12.08
N ASP A 163 -9.50 -2.95 10.91
CA ASP A 163 -10.87 -3.38 10.63
C ASP A 163 -10.93 -4.32 9.41
N GLU A 164 -12.12 -4.63 8.94
CA GLU A 164 -12.31 -5.50 7.77
C GLU A 164 -11.65 -4.94 6.51
N GLN A 165 -11.59 -3.62 6.33
CA GLN A 165 -10.99 -3.00 5.15
C GLN A 165 -9.46 -3.11 5.18
N THR A 166 -8.85 -3.10 6.37
CA THR A 166 -7.42 -3.35 6.54
C THR A 166 -7.08 -4.83 6.64
N ARG A 167 -8.08 -5.71 6.46
CA ARG A 167 -8.01 -7.19 6.56
C ARG A 167 -7.69 -7.69 7.97
N ASP A 168 -7.96 -6.89 8.99
CA ASP A 168 -7.64 -7.22 10.36
C ASP A 168 -8.86 -7.81 11.09
N VAL A 169 -8.62 -8.90 11.81
CA VAL A 169 -9.58 -9.50 12.75
C VAL A 169 -9.24 -9.17 14.20
N LYS A 170 -8.22 -8.36 14.39
CA LYS A 170 -7.67 -7.94 15.69
C LYS A 170 -7.44 -6.44 15.67
N ALA A 171 -7.60 -5.81 16.83
CA ALA A 171 -7.28 -4.39 16.98
C ALA A 171 -5.81 -4.12 16.67
N HIS A 172 -5.53 -2.93 16.17
CA HIS A 172 -4.18 -2.44 15.89
C HIS A 172 -3.26 -2.62 17.09
N GLY A 173 -2.04 -3.07 16.86
CA GLY A 173 -1.02 -3.21 17.87
C GLY A 173 -0.67 -1.88 18.54
N ALA A 174 0.01 -1.93 19.67
CA ALA A 174 0.32 -0.73 20.43
C ALA A 174 1.80 -0.39 20.35
N LEU A 175 2.12 0.88 20.06
CA LEU A 175 3.44 1.41 20.32
C LEU A 175 3.66 1.52 21.84
N ALA A 176 4.86 1.17 22.29
CA ALA A 176 5.25 1.21 23.71
C ALA A 176 6.58 1.94 23.89
N GLY A 177 6.74 2.62 25.01
CA GLY A 177 7.98 3.30 25.36
C GLY A 177 7.76 4.45 26.33
N LYS A 178 8.84 5.07 26.80
CA LYS A 178 8.75 6.30 27.59
C LYS A 178 8.38 7.53 26.74
N LYS A 179 8.54 7.40 25.45
CA LYS A 179 8.12 8.38 24.44
C LYS A 179 7.56 7.66 23.24
N ILE A 180 6.33 7.98 22.87
CA ILE A 180 5.66 7.48 21.67
C ILE A 180 5.21 8.63 20.79
N LYS A 181 5.09 8.38 19.48
CA LYS A 181 4.77 9.41 18.49
C LYS A 181 3.57 8.97 17.65
N SER A 182 2.69 9.92 17.37
CA SER A 182 1.61 9.78 16.39
C SER A 182 2.15 9.73 14.95
N PRO A 183 1.34 9.31 13.96
CA PRO A 183 1.70 9.58 12.57
C PRO A 183 1.80 11.09 12.33
N LYS A 184 2.63 11.48 11.35
CA LYS A 184 2.66 12.86 10.86
C LYS A 184 1.57 13.03 9.81
N VAL A 185 0.71 14.00 10.01
CA VAL A 185 -0.48 14.26 9.19
C VAL A 185 -0.29 15.52 8.35
N PHE A 186 -0.60 15.39 7.08
CA PHE A 186 -0.75 16.46 6.11
C PHE A 186 -2.16 17.05 6.21
N LEU A 187 -2.29 18.35 6.19
CA LEU A 187 -3.56 19.06 6.19
C LEU A 187 -3.45 20.30 5.32
N GLY A 188 -4.23 20.39 4.25
CA GLY A 188 -4.24 21.54 3.34
C GLY A 188 -5.61 21.80 2.74
N PHE A 189 -5.91 23.08 2.47
CA PHE A 189 -7.09 23.49 1.73
C PHE A 189 -6.65 24.06 0.39
N PHE A 190 -7.23 23.57 -0.70
CA PHE A 190 -6.81 23.85 -2.06
C PHE A 190 -7.95 24.42 -2.90
N GLU A 191 -7.62 25.23 -3.90
CA GLU A 191 -8.58 25.70 -4.91
C GLU A 191 -9.10 24.54 -5.77
N ASP A 192 -8.26 23.50 -5.98
CA ASP A 192 -8.63 22.23 -6.59
C ASP A 192 -8.18 21.09 -5.68
N TRP A 193 -9.11 20.26 -5.19
CA TRP A 193 -8.82 19.11 -4.36
C TRP A 193 -7.94 18.05 -5.06
N CYS A 194 -7.96 18.03 -6.39
CA CYS A 194 -7.08 17.16 -7.15
C CYS A 194 -5.61 17.57 -6.99
N ASP A 195 -5.31 18.87 -7.06
CA ASP A 195 -3.98 19.41 -6.78
C ASP A 195 -3.57 19.14 -5.33
N GLY A 196 -4.55 19.15 -4.42
CA GLY A 196 -4.36 18.79 -3.03
C GLY A 196 -3.92 17.32 -2.84
N LEU A 197 -4.52 16.37 -3.54
CA LEU A 197 -4.09 14.97 -3.52
C LEU A 197 -2.71 14.77 -4.16
N GLU A 198 -2.39 15.50 -5.22
CA GLU A 198 -1.04 15.49 -5.78
C GLU A 198 -0.01 16.09 -4.81
N ALA A 199 -0.35 17.18 -4.12
CA ALA A 199 0.50 17.78 -3.10
C ALA A 199 0.74 16.82 -1.93
N TYR A 200 -0.30 16.08 -1.51
CA TYR A 200 -0.21 15.02 -0.51
C TYR A 200 0.75 13.90 -0.95
N ALA A 201 0.60 13.39 -2.17
CA ALA A 201 1.48 12.36 -2.70
C ALA A 201 2.94 12.83 -2.82
N LYS A 202 3.16 14.05 -3.30
CA LYS A 202 4.48 14.68 -3.35
C LYS A 202 5.08 14.87 -1.94
N ALA A 203 4.28 15.18 -0.93
CA ALA A 203 4.72 15.27 0.46
C ALA A 203 5.14 13.88 1.01
N ASN A 204 4.43 12.82 0.67
CA ASN A 204 4.84 11.44 0.97
C ASN A 204 6.18 11.10 0.31
N ALA A 205 6.37 11.45 -0.96
CA ALA A 205 7.61 11.21 -1.68
C ALA A 205 8.83 11.98 -1.10
N VAL A 206 8.62 13.07 -0.35
CA VAL A 206 9.70 13.75 0.38
C VAL A 206 10.23 12.88 1.52
N ILE A 207 9.36 12.16 2.22
CA ILE A 207 9.72 11.27 3.34
C ILE A 207 10.22 9.93 2.83
N ALA A 208 9.50 9.35 1.89
CA ALA A 208 9.76 8.03 1.33
C ALA A 208 9.67 8.11 -0.21
N PRO A 209 10.79 8.46 -0.90
CA PRO A 209 10.81 8.57 -2.36
C PRO A 209 10.39 7.27 -3.04
N PRO A 210 9.67 7.33 -4.18
CA PRO A 210 9.35 6.16 -4.96
C PRO A 210 10.62 5.43 -5.41
N LYS A 211 10.55 4.10 -5.46
CA LYS A 211 11.68 3.28 -5.93
C LYS A 211 11.98 3.61 -7.39
N ALA A 212 13.22 4.04 -7.65
CA ALA A 212 13.64 4.48 -8.97
C ALA A 212 13.61 3.34 -10.01
N TRP A 213 13.32 3.71 -11.27
CA TRP A 213 13.42 2.86 -12.44
C TRP A 213 13.83 3.72 -13.64
N GLU A 214 14.96 3.40 -14.27
CA GLU A 214 15.53 4.20 -15.35
C GLU A 214 15.15 3.70 -16.75
N LYS A 215 14.59 2.47 -16.83
CA LYS A 215 14.13 1.89 -18.10
C LYS A 215 12.66 2.29 -18.34
N ALA A 216 12.17 2.05 -19.55
CA ALA A 216 10.77 2.24 -19.87
C ALA A 216 9.85 1.33 -19.03
N VAL A 217 8.57 1.70 -18.95
CA VAL A 217 7.56 0.92 -18.24
C VAL A 217 7.51 -0.51 -18.78
N PRO A 218 7.47 -1.53 -17.91
CA PRO A 218 7.21 -2.90 -18.33
C PRO A 218 5.89 -3.00 -19.08
N PHE A 219 5.94 -3.61 -20.26
CA PHE A 219 4.79 -3.76 -21.16
C PHE A 219 4.93 -5.09 -21.90
N GLY A 220 3.85 -5.87 -21.95
CA GLY A 220 3.91 -7.13 -22.67
C GLY A 220 2.82 -8.11 -22.28
N TRP A 221 3.18 -9.32 -21.92
CA TRP A 221 2.26 -10.42 -21.65
C TRP A 221 2.42 -10.98 -20.24
N ASN A 222 1.28 -11.38 -19.66
CA ASN A 222 1.21 -12.11 -18.40
C ASN A 222 0.39 -13.39 -18.60
N SER A 223 0.87 -14.51 -18.07
CA SER A 223 0.26 -15.83 -18.30
C SER A 223 -1.10 -16.01 -17.63
N TRP A 224 -1.43 -15.23 -16.58
CA TRP A 224 -2.65 -15.45 -15.81
C TRP A 224 -3.92 -15.24 -16.62
N GLY A 225 -4.02 -14.12 -17.33
CA GLY A 225 -5.21 -13.80 -18.12
C GLY A 225 -5.51 -14.79 -19.25
N ALA A 226 -4.49 -15.48 -19.76
CA ALA A 226 -4.64 -16.39 -20.90
C ALA A 226 -4.62 -17.87 -20.49
N LEU A 227 -3.75 -18.28 -19.58
CA LEU A 227 -3.45 -19.68 -19.31
C LEU A 227 -3.81 -20.13 -17.91
N GLN A 228 -3.72 -19.25 -16.90
CA GLN A 228 -3.87 -19.61 -15.49
C GLN A 228 -2.98 -20.83 -15.14
N PHE A 229 -3.53 -21.83 -14.45
CA PHE A 229 -2.83 -23.09 -14.12
C PHE A 229 -2.63 -24.06 -15.32
N ASN A 230 -3.05 -23.67 -16.53
CA ASN A 230 -2.71 -24.38 -17.76
C ASN A 230 -1.37 -23.93 -18.37
N LEU A 231 -0.60 -23.10 -17.65
CA LEU A 231 0.74 -22.72 -18.03
C LEU A 231 1.65 -23.96 -18.07
N THR A 232 2.41 -24.12 -19.14
CA THR A 232 3.47 -25.13 -19.29
C THR A 232 4.72 -24.48 -19.89
N TYR A 233 5.85 -25.17 -19.79
CA TYR A 233 7.10 -24.73 -20.42
C TYR A 233 6.94 -24.51 -21.92
N GLU A 234 6.33 -25.46 -22.62
CA GLU A 234 6.12 -25.41 -24.09
C GLU A 234 5.29 -24.18 -24.49
N LYS A 235 4.18 -23.93 -23.77
CA LYS A 235 3.33 -22.75 -24.02
C LYS A 235 4.06 -21.43 -23.75
N ALA A 236 4.89 -21.38 -22.71
CA ALA A 236 5.70 -20.19 -22.44
C ALA A 236 6.69 -19.91 -23.58
N MET A 237 7.32 -20.95 -24.12
CA MET A 237 8.24 -20.83 -25.25
C MET A 237 7.49 -20.39 -26.53
N GLU A 238 6.33 -21.00 -26.83
CA GLU A 238 5.47 -20.65 -27.97
C GLU A 238 5.03 -19.18 -27.91
N VAL A 239 4.63 -18.69 -26.73
CA VAL A 239 4.24 -17.28 -26.54
C VAL A 239 5.41 -16.34 -26.83
N SER A 240 6.60 -16.65 -26.33
CA SER A 240 7.80 -15.84 -26.60
C SER A 240 8.05 -15.74 -28.13
N ASP A 241 8.01 -16.87 -28.83
CA ASP A 241 8.19 -16.88 -30.31
C ASP A 241 7.05 -16.14 -31.03
N TYR A 242 5.80 -16.34 -30.62
CA TYR A 242 4.66 -15.64 -31.21
C TYR A 242 4.78 -14.12 -31.09
N PHE A 243 5.17 -13.62 -29.90
CA PHE A 243 5.40 -12.19 -29.71
C PHE A 243 6.51 -11.66 -30.63
N LYS A 244 7.60 -12.40 -30.76
CA LYS A 244 8.70 -12.03 -31.66
C LYS A 244 8.26 -11.93 -33.08
N GLU A 245 7.57 -12.95 -33.58
CA GLU A 245 7.23 -13.09 -35.02
C GLU A 245 6.06 -12.19 -35.43
N ASN A 246 5.06 -12.02 -34.54
CA ASN A 246 3.78 -11.43 -34.93
C ASN A 246 3.53 -10.04 -34.33
N LEU A 247 4.09 -9.71 -33.17
CA LEU A 247 3.76 -8.49 -32.44
C LEU A 247 4.91 -7.48 -32.42
N GLN A 248 6.10 -7.88 -31.99
CA GLN A 248 7.26 -6.97 -31.91
C GLN A 248 7.63 -6.38 -33.25
N ASN A 249 7.56 -7.16 -34.33
CA ASN A 249 7.79 -6.70 -35.70
C ASN A 249 6.72 -5.70 -36.21
N ASN A 250 5.59 -5.59 -35.50
CA ASN A 250 4.50 -4.65 -35.74
C ASN A 250 4.45 -3.54 -34.66
N HIS A 251 5.58 -3.19 -34.08
CA HIS A 251 5.74 -2.11 -33.08
C HIS A 251 5.03 -2.33 -31.73
N PHE A 252 4.67 -3.56 -31.38
CA PHE A 252 4.15 -3.89 -30.07
C PHE A 252 5.32 -4.05 -29.09
N VAL A 253 5.90 -2.91 -28.71
CA VAL A 253 7.07 -2.79 -27.83
C VAL A 253 6.95 -1.54 -26.98
N ASN A 254 7.62 -1.49 -25.83
CA ASN A 254 7.75 -0.27 -25.04
C ASN A 254 8.75 0.72 -25.69
N PRO A 255 8.93 1.94 -25.17
CA PRO A 255 9.89 2.92 -25.69
C PRO A 255 11.34 2.41 -25.81
N ASP A 256 11.76 1.46 -24.96
CA ASP A 256 13.09 0.83 -25.02
C ASP A 256 13.17 -0.31 -26.05
N GLN A 257 12.15 -0.46 -26.90
CA GLN A 257 12.02 -1.52 -27.91
C GLN A 257 12.01 -2.93 -27.29
N THR A 258 11.54 -3.07 -26.05
CA THR A 258 11.44 -4.34 -25.34
C THR A 258 10.00 -4.73 -25.05
N VAL A 259 9.79 -6.03 -24.86
CA VAL A 259 8.52 -6.64 -24.41
C VAL A 259 8.82 -7.51 -23.21
N TYR A 260 7.95 -7.49 -22.22
CA TYR A 260 8.03 -8.34 -21.05
C TYR A 260 7.13 -9.56 -21.24
N ILE A 261 7.67 -10.76 -21.00
CA ILE A 261 6.91 -12.01 -21.00
C ILE A 261 6.89 -12.53 -19.57
N GLY A 262 5.75 -12.34 -18.90
CA GLY A 262 5.56 -12.63 -17.48
C GLY A 262 4.94 -14.00 -17.23
N LEU A 263 5.61 -14.83 -16.45
CA LEU A 263 5.10 -16.08 -15.89
C LEU A 263 4.40 -15.75 -14.56
N ASP A 264 3.09 -15.89 -14.50
CA ASP A 264 2.29 -15.69 -13.29
C ASP A 264 2.19 -16.98 -12.46
N SER A 265 1.25 -17.08 -11.53
CA SER A 265 0.99 -18.26 -10.71
C SER A 265 0.92 -19.55 -11.57
N GLY A 266 1.50 -20.64 -11.05
CA GLY A 266 1.67 -21.90 -11.79
C GLY A 266 3.00 -22.03 -12.54
N TRP A 267 3.88 -21.03 -12.50
CA TRP A 267 5.23 -21.11 -13.08
C TRP A 267 6.09 -22.22 -12.46
N ASP A 268 5.78 -22.66 -11.27
CA ASP A 268 6.45 -23.74 -10.53
C ASP A 268 6.21 -25.15 -11.11
N CYS A 269 5.42 -25.26 -12.18
CA CYS A 269 5.39 -26.43 -13.05
C CYS A 269 6.73 -26.63 -13.81
N MET A 270 7.62 -25.60 -13.84
CA MET A 270 8.92 -25.60 -14.50
C MET A 270 10.05 -25.75 -13.47
N ASN A 271 11.03 -26.57 -13.79
CA ASN A 271 12.26 -26.65 -13.01
C ASN A 271 13.23 -25.51 -13.35
N GLU A 272 14.34 -25.37 -12.59
CA GLU A 272 15.32 -24.30 -12.75
C GLU A 272 15.95 -24.26 -14.16
N GLU A 273 16.20 -25.42 -14.78
CA GLU A 273 16.76 -25.48 -16.14
C GLU A 273 15.77 -25.00 -17.21
N GLN A 274 14.48 -25.34 -17.06
CA GLN A 274 13.42 -24.86 -17.93
C GLN A 274 13.23 -23.36 -17.78
N LEU A 275 13.29 -22.82 -16.56
CA LEU A 275 13.23 -21.36 -16.31
C LEU A 275 14.42 -20.63 -16.97
N LYS A 276 15.64 -21.18 -16.86
CA LYS A 276 16.81 -20.63 -17.56
C LYS A 276 16.64 -20.64 -19.08
N SER A 277 16.23 -21.79 -19.62
CA SER A 277 15.99 -21.92 -21.08
C SER A 277 14.90 -20.95 -21.56
N PHE A 278 13.85 -20.73 -20.77
CA PHE A 278 12.82 -19.73 -21.08
C PHE A 278 13.41 -18.31 -21.13
N ILE A 279 14.26 -17.94 -20.14
CA ILE A 279 14.90 -16.62 -20.13
C ILE A 279 15.88 -16.47 -21.30
N GLU A 280 16.63 -17.49 -21.66
CA GLU A 280 17.51 -17.51 -22.83
C GLU A 280 16.71 -17.29 -24.13
N LYS A 281 15.54 -17.93 -24.24
CA LYS A 281 14.61 -17.71 -25.34
C LYS A 281 14.11 -16.26 -25.37
N CYS A 282 13.65 -15.72 -24.26
CA CYS A 282 13.22 -14.32 -24.15
C CYS A 282 14.35 -13.38 -24.61
N LYS A 283 15.57 -13.55 -24.12
CA LYS A 283 16.74 -12.75 -24.50
C LYS A 283 17.04 -12.85 -26.00
N SER A 284 17.00 -14.05 -26.57
CA SER A 284 17.22 -14.24 -28.02
C SER A 284 16.15 -13.54 -28.88
N ASN A 285 14.94 -13.38 -28.36
CA ASN A 285 13.84 -12.68 -28.98
C ASN A 285 13.81 -11.16 -28.69
N GLY A 286 14.77 -10.63 -27.92
CA GLY A 286 14.78 -9.23 -27.48
C GLY A 286 13.71 -8.91 -26.45
N GLN A 287 13.40 -9.87 -25.58
CA GLN A 287 12.38 -9.79 -24.53
C GLN A 287 13.00 -9.85 -23.13
N ILE A 288 12.25 -9.43 -22.14
CA ILE A 288 12.60 -9.53 -20.72
C ILE A 288 11.62 -10.49 -20.05
N GLY A 289 12.16 -11.48 -19.32
CA GLY A 289 11.34 -12.42 -18.56
C GLY A 289 10.88 -11.82 -17.21
N GLY A 290 9.60 -11.98 -16.92
CA GLY A 290 8.99 -11.68 -15.64
C GLY A 290 8.51 -12.93 -14.92
N ILE A 291 8.41 -12.85 -13.59
CA ILE A 291 7.95 -13.97 -12.76
C ILE A 291 7.07 -13.48 -11.61
N TYR A 292 6.34 -14.40 -10.98
CA TYR A 292 5.38 -14.15 -9.92
C TYR A 292 5.82 -14.79 -8.61
N TRP A 293 5.47 -14.18 -7.48
CA TRP A 293 5.64 -14.79 -6.16
C TRP A 293 4.71 -14.17 -5.11
N THR A 294 4.40 -14.95 -4.05
CA THR A 294 3.57 -14.54 -2.90
C THR A 294 4.37 -14.69 -1.61
N PRO A 295 5.17 -13.68 -1.22
CA PRO A 295 6.17 -13.82 -0.15
C PRO A 295 5.59 -14.00 1.25
N PHE A 296 4.33 -13.58 1.48
CA PHE A 296 3.73 -13.54 2.81
C PHE A 296 2.59 -14.53 2.99
N THR A 297 2.51 -15.57 2.13
CA THR A 297 1.40 -16.53 2.14
C THR A 297 1.86 -17.98 2.20
N ASP A 298 1.05 -18.84 2.83
CA ASP A 298 1.10 -20.29 2.68
C ASP A 298 -0.24 -20.82 2.13
N TRP A 299 -0.24 -21.20 0.86
CA TRP A 299 -1.42 -21.73 0.16
C TRP A 299 -1.75 -23.16 0.54
N ALA A 300 -0.75 -23.94 0.98
CA ALA A 300 -0.97 -25.33 1.37
C ALA A 300 -1.74 -25.45 2.69
N ARG A 301 -1.60 -24.47 3.56
CA ARG A 301 -2.25 -24.41 4.88
C ARG A 301 -2.02 -25.68 5.72
N ASP A 302 -0.83 -26.27 5.54
CA ASP A 302 -0.41 -27.45 6.31
C ASP A 302 0.58 -27.03 7.40
N PRO A 303 0.14 -26.89 8.66
CA PRO A 303 0.98 -26.44 9.77
C PRO A 303 2.13 -27.37 10.10
N GLU A 304 2.02 -28.67 9.76
CA GLU A 304 3.04 -29.66 10.06
C GLU A 304 4.09 -29.81 8.94
N ARG A 305 3.86 -29.19 7.79
CA ARG A 305 4.82 -29.17 6.68
C ARG A 305 6.09 -28.44 7.10
N THR A 306 7.24 -29.02 6.74
CA THR A 306 8.55 -28.40 6.97
C THR A 306 8.78 -27.24 6.01
N VAL A 307 9.44 -26.18 6.46
CA VAL A 307 9.83 -25.05 5.61
C VAL A 307 11.09 -25.43 4.84
N ASP A 308 10.99 -25.64 3.52
CA ASP A 308 12.08 -26.13 2.67
C ASP A 308 13.35 -25.27 2.69
N ALA A 309 13.23 -23.99 2.97
CA ALA A 309 14.34 -23.05 3.06
C ALA A 309 15.01 -23.04 4.44
N ALA A 310 14.34 -23.59 5.47
CA ALA A 310 14.78 -23.62 6.85
C ALA A 310 14.17 -24.88 7.53
N PRO A 311 14.74 -26.08 7.30
CA PRO A 311 14.14 -27.36 7.69
C PRO A 311 13.97 -27.57 9.19
N GLU A 312 14.60 -26.76 10.02
CA GLU A 312 14.43 -26.72 11.47
C GLU A 312 13.05 -26.17 11.93
N TYR A 313 12.30 -25.52 11.01
CA TYR A 313 11.00 -24.94 11.28
C TYR A 313 9.88 -25.65 10.49
N LYS A 314 8.70 -25.68 11.10
CA LYS A 314 7.45 -26.03 10.43
C LYS A 314 6.65 -24.78 10.09
N TYR A 315 5.68 -24.90 9.18
CA TYR A 315 4.86 -23.74 8.80
C TYR A 315 4.06 -23.16 9.97
N LYS A 316 3.62 -23.95 10.95
CA LYS A 316 3.00 -23.45 12.18
C LYS A 316 3.89 -22.48 12.98
N ASP A 317 5.20 -22.60 12.88
CA ASP A 317 6.15 -21.76 13.61
C ASP A 317 6.26 -20.37 12.99
N ILE A 318 5.92 -20.24 11.69
CA ILE A 318 6.06 -19.01 10.91
C ILE A 318 4.73 -18.30 10.61
N TYR A 319 3.59 -18.85 11.01
CA TYR A 319 2.31 -18.19 10.78
C TYR A 319 2.11 -16.95 11.66
N LEU A 320 1.43 -15.95 11.13
CA LEU A 320 0.83 -14.88 11.92
C LEU A 320 -0.42 -15.41 12.60
N TYR A 321 -0.49 -15.28 13.92
CA TYR A 321 -1.63 -15.70 14.73
C TYR A 321 -2.45 -14.50 15.20
N ALA A 322 -3.76 -14.62 15.17
CA ALA A 322 -4.69 -13.72 15.83
C ALA A 322 -5.66 -14.52 16.70
N ASN A 323 -5.79 -14.14 17.97
CA ASN A 323 -6.63 -14.83 18.94
C ASN A 323 -6.27 -16.34 19.04
N GLY A 324 -4.98 -16.66 18.94
CA GLY A 324 -4.45 -18.02 19.03
C GLY A 324 -4.68 -18.91 17.81
N LYS A 325 -5.17 -18.36 16.70
CA LYS A 325 -5.40 -19.10 15.45
C LYS A 325 -4.55 -18.55 14.31
N PRO A 326 -4.04 -19.40 13.38
CA PRO A 326 -3.42 -18.91 12.16
C PRO A 326 -4.40 -18.01 11.39
N GLN A 327 -3.90 -16.90 10.87
CA GLN A 327 -4.75 -15.98 10.12
C GLN A 327 -4.89 -16.42 8.68
N GLU A 328 -6.12 -16.64 8.25
CA GLU A 328 -6.48 -16.95 6.88
C GLU A 328 -7.04 -15.69 6.20
N LEU A 329 -6.53 -15.40 5.02
CA LEU A 329 -7.04 -14.38 4.12
C LEU A 329 -6.96 -14.92 2.68
N ASP A 330 -8.04 -14.78 1.91
CA ASP A 330 -8.14 -15.17 0.49
C ASP A 330 -7.72 -16.62 0.19
N GLY A 331 -7.86 -17.52 1.18
CA GLY A 331 -7.56 -18.95 1.05
C GLY A 331 -6.10 -19.33 1.38
N ALA A 332 -5.27 -18.40 1.84
CA ALA A 332 -3.91 -18.67 2.30
C ALA A 332 -3.73 -18.31 3.78
N TYR A 333 -2.80 -18.94 4.47
CA TYR A 333 -2.36 -18.49 5.78
C TYR A 333 -1.27 -17.42 5.64
N ALA A 334 -1.39 -16.36 6.45
CA ALA A 334 -0.38 -15.31 6.53
C ALA A 334 0.86 -15.80 7.29
N VAL A 335 2.04 -15.48 6.78
CA VAL A 335 3.33 -15.79 7.43
C VAL A 335 3.98 -14.53 7.99
N ASP A 336 4.71 -14.69 9.09
CA ASP A 336 5.38 -13.60 9.80
C ASP A 336 6.57 -13.04 9.00
N PRO A 337 6.51 -11.81 8.48
CA PRO A 337 7.61 -11.21 7.71
C PRO A 337 8.91 -11.07 8.49
N THR A 338 8.86 -11.18 9.82
CA THR A 338 10.02 -10.99 10.71
C THR A 338 10.71 -12.30 11.09
N HIS A 339 10.13 -13.45 10.67
CA HIS A 339 10.66 -14.76 11.02
C HIS A 339 11.87 -15.14 10.15
N PRO A 340 12.99 -15.67 10.72
CA PRO A 340 14.18 -16.01 9.97
C PRO A 340 13.95 -17.07 8.89
N ALA A 341 13.02 -17.98 9.08
CA ALA A 341 12.64 -18.95 8.04
C ALA A 341 11.95 -18.28 6.84
N VAL A 342 11.17 -17.21 7.06
CA VAL A 342 10.58 -16.42 5.96
C VAL A 342 11.66 -15.64 5.22
N GLU A 343 12.64 -15.07 5.92
CA GLU A 343 13.83 -14.49 5.30
C GLU A 343 14.60 -15.52 4.46
N ALA A 344 14.78 -16.75 4.97
CA ALA A 344 15.41 -17.83 4.22
C ALA A 344 14.61 -18.20 2.94
N MET A 345 13.27 -18.19 3.00
CA MET A 345 12.42 -18.35 1.82
C MET A 345 12.66 -17.23 0.79
N MET A 346 12.70 -15.97 1.23
CA MET A 346 13.01 -14.82 0.36
C MET A 346 14.35 -15.00 -0.34
N LYS A 347 15.38 -15.37 0.40
CA LYS A 347 16.74 -15.61 -0.10
C LYS A 347 16.80 -16.75 -1.12
N LYS A 348 16.14 -17.86 -0.82
CA LYS A 348 16.07 -19.02 -1.70
C LYS A 348 15.38 -18.67 -3.02
N THR A 349 14.22 -18.02 -2.94
CA THR A 349 13.40 -17.68 -4.12
C THR A 349 14.08 -16.62 -4.98
N SER A 350 14.60 -15.54 -4.38
CA SER A 350 15.33 -14.52 -5.14
C SER A 350 16.58 -15.11 -5.80
N GLY A 351 17.29 -15.96 -5.09
CA GLY A 351 18.46 -16.66 -5.65
C GLY A 351 18.10 -17.52 -6.87
N LEU A 352 16.96 -18.21 -6.85
CA LEU A 352 16.47 -18.95 -8.02
C LEU A 352 16.19 -18.00 -9.20
N PHE A 353 15.46 -16.91 -8.95
CA PHE A 353 15.07 -15.98 -10.01
C PHE A 353 16.26 -15.26 -10.63
N HIS A 354 17.24 -14.85 -9.82
CA HIS A 354 18.49 -14.27 -10.31
C HIS A 354 19.31 -15.26 -11.13
N ARG A 355 19.48 -16.51 -10.66
CA ARG A 355 20.21 -17.54 -11.43
C ARG A 355 19.52 -17.91 -12.72
N ALA A 356 18.20 -17.84 -12.79
CA ALA A 356 17.43 -18.02 -14.02
C ALA A 356 17.54 -16.79 -14.94
N GLY A 357 17.78 -15.60 -14.40
CA GLY A 357 17.98 -14.36 -15.16
C GLY A 357 16.71 -13.52 -15.36
N PHE A 358 15.75 -13.63 -14.45
CA PHE A 358 14.57 -12.75 -14.42
C PHE A 358 14.94 -11.33 -14.01
N GLU A 359 14.26 -10.32 -14.60
CA GLU A 359 14.48 -8.90 -14.32
C GLU A 359 13.20 -8.20 -13.79
N TYR A 360 12.08 -8.90 -13.72
CA TYR A 360 10.79 -8.42 -13.23
C TYR A 360 10.16 -9.45 -12.30
N VAL A 361 9.59 -8.98 -11.19
CA VAL A 361 8.80 -9.82 -10.28
C VAL A 361 7.49 -9.14 -9.91
N LYS A 362 6.37 -9.87 -10.10
CA LYS A 362 5.07 -9.52 -9.52
C LYS A 362 4.99 -10.19 -8.14
N MET A 363 4.91 -9.37 -7.10
CA MET A 363 4.71 -9.83 -5.73
C MET A 363 3.25 -9.61 -5.35
N ASP A 364 2.55 -10.70 -5.04
CA ASP A 364 1.12 -10.67 -4.84
C ASP A 364 0.71 -11.08 -3.42
N PHE A 365 -0.55 -10.79 -3.06
CA PHE A 365 -1.13 -11.05 -1.75
C PHE A 365 -0.33 -10.40 -0.60
N MET A 366 0.16 -9.18 -0.87
CA MET A 366 1.10 -8.50 0.01
C MET A 366 0.46 -8.04 1.32
N THR A 367 -0.86 -7.79 1.34
CA THR A 367 -1.60 -7.36 2.55
C THR A 367 -1.51 -8.39 3.68
N HIS A 368 -1.27 -9.69 3.38
CA HIS A 368 -1.04 -10.73 4.39
C HIS A 368 0.11 -10.36 5.34
N GLY A 369 1.18 -9.74 4.84
CA GLY A 369 2.31 -9.30 5.67
C GLY A 369 2.03 -8.07 6.53
N ALA A 370 0.89 -7.38 6.31
CA ALA A 370 0.50 -6.17 7.05
C ALA A 370 -0.60 -6.41 8.10
N MET A 371 -1.05 -7.65 8.27
CA MET A 371 -2.12 -8.00 9.23
C MET A 371 -1.65 -7.84 10.69
N GLU A 372 -2.56 -7.36 11.54
CA GLU A 372 -2.30 -7.29 12.99
C GLU A 372 -2.27 -8.70 13.59
N ALA A 373 -1.31 -8.96 14.46
CA ALA A 373 -1.08 -10.29 15.04
C ALA A 373 -0.97 -10.27 16.57
N ASP A 374 -1.05 -11.45 17.19
CA ASP A 374 -0.85 -11.61 18.64
C ASP A 374 0.60 -11.29 19.01
N LYS A 375 1.55 -11.66 18.17
CA LYS A 375 2.99 -11.41 18.29
C LYS A 375 3.69 -11.62 16.95
N TRP A 376 4.88 -11.06 16.82
CA TRP A 376 5.86 -11.33 15.75
C TRP A 376 7.07 -12.05 16.34
N TYR A 377 7.85 -12.72 15.49
CA TYR A 377 9.12 -13.34 15.90
C TYR A 377 10.10 -12.29 16.43
N ASN A 378 10.19 -11.16 15.73
CA ASN A 378 10.94 -10.01 16.24
C ASN A 378 10.12 -9.26 17.31
N PRO A 379 10.54 -9.28 18.59
CA PRO A 379 9.77 -8.67 19.69
C PRO A 379 9.72 -7.13 19.64
N GLU A 380 10.53 -6.48 18.80
CA GLU A 380 10.48 -5.02 18.61
C GLU A 380 9.31 -4.61 17.70
N ILE A 381 8.75 -5.56 16.96
CA ILE A 381 7.60 -5.34 16.09
C ILE A 381 6.33 -5.52 16.92
N THR A 382 5.48 -4.50 16.90
CA THR A 382 4.25 -4.46 17.70
C THR A 382 3.00 -4.12 16.87
N THR A 383 3.16 -3.81 15.57
CA THR A 383 2.06 -3.50 14.66
C THR A 383 2.25 -4.20 13.31
N GLY A 384 1.14 -4.50 12.62
CA GLY A 384 1.18 -5.16 11.32
C GLY A 384 1.99 -4.38 10.28
N ILE A 385 1.85 -3.05 10.28
CA ILE A 385 2.59 -2.22 9.31
C ILE A 385 4.10 -2.18 9.60
N GLN A 386 4.53 -2.30 10.86
CA GLN A 386 5.95 -2.48 11.19
C GLN A 386 6.47 -3.81 10.65
N GLY A 387 5.69 -4.90 10.83
CA GLY A 387 6.01 -6.21 10.25
C GLY A 387 6.13 -6.17 8.73
N TYR A 388 5.19 -5.52 8.08
CA TYR A 388 5.21 -5.30 6.63
C TYR A 388 6.46 -4.53 6.17
N ASN A 389 6.77 -3.39 6.81
CA ASN A 389 7.98 -2.62 6.51
C ASN A 389 9.26 -3.46 6.69
N TYR A 390 9.32 -4.30 7.73
CA TYR A 390 10.44 -5.20 7.96
C TYR A 390 10.61 -6.18 6.79
N GLY A 391 9.54 -6.88 6.42
CA GLY A 391 9.54 -7.81 5.28
C GLY A 391 9.87 -7.15 3.95
N MET A 392 9.30 -5.96 3.69
CA MET A 392 9.57 -5.21 2.45
C MET A 392 11.03 -4.73 2.34
N LYS A 393 11.68 -4.40 3.45
CA LYS A 393 13.12 -4.10 3.47
C LYS A 393 13.95 -5.31 3.06
N LEU A 394 13.61 -6.50 3.59
CA LEU A 394 14.28 -7.76 3.20
C LEU A 394 14.01 -8.09 1.72
N LEU A 395 12.77 -7.98 1.26
CA LEU A 395 12.45 -8.17 -0.16
C LEU A 395 13.26 -7.23 -1.06
N ASN A 396 13.38 -5.95 -0.69
CA ASN A 396 14.20 -5.01 -1.45
C ASN A 396 15.70 -5.36 -1.39
N GLN A 397 16.18 -5.91 -0.29
CA GLN A 397 17.58 -6.38 -0.19
C GLN A 397 17.86 -7.53 -1.15
N TYR A 398 16.93 -8.47 -1.30
CA TYR A 398 17.14 -9.69 -2.10
C TYR A 398 16.70 -9.55 -3.56
N PHE A 399 15.73 -8.68 -3.88
CA PHE A 399 15.17 -8.48 -5.23
C PHE A 399 15.43 -7.07 -5.79
N GLY A 400 16.30 -6.29 -5.14
CA GLY A 400 16.35 -4.83 -5.32
C GLY A 400 16.73 -4.31 -6.69
N ASP A 401 17.39 -5.11 -7.51
CA ASP A 401 17.75 -4.83 -8.90
C ASP A 401 16.71 -5.28 -9.93
N MET A 402 15.71 -6.07 -9.50
CA MET A 402 14.55 -6.39 -10.30
C MET A 402 13.53 -5.25 -10.25
N TYR A 403 12.71 -5.15 -11.31
CA TYR A 403 11.48 -4.39 -11.25
C TYR A 403 10.47 -5.11 -10.34
N ILE A 404 10.00 -4.44 -9.31
CA ILE A 404 9.00 -4.98 -8.37
C ILE A 404 7.65 -4.34 -8.67
N ASN A 405 6.67 -5.18 -8.98
CA ASN A 405 5.26 -4.82 -9.10
C ASN A 405 4.47 -5.45 -7.95
N LEU A 406 3.76 -4.66 -7.15
CA LEU A 406 2.96 -5.16 -6.03
C LEU A 406 1.52 -5.38 -6.46
N SER A 407 0.89 -6.43 -5.93
CA SER A 407 -0.54 -6.69 -6.09
C SER A 407 -1.15 -7.11 -4.76
N ILE A 408 -2.44 -6.85 -4.58
CA ILE A 408 -3.15 -7.01 -3.31
C ILE A 408 -2.28 -6.50 -2.16
N SER A 409 -1.94 -5.22 -2.26
CA SER A 409 -1.03 -4.56 -1.33
C SER A 409 -1.66 -3.30 -0.75
N PRO A 410 -1.33 -2.93 0.48
CA PRO A 410 -1.64 -1.60 1.00
C PRO A 410 -1.17 -0.51 0.03
N VAL A 411 -1.88 0.63 -0.01
CA VAL A 411 -1.41 1.79 -0.80
C VAL A 411 -0.08 2.30 -0.25
N PHE A 412 0.11 2.23 1.04
CA PHE A 412 1.33 2.58 1.75
C PHE A 412 1.79 1.46 2.68
N PRO A 413 3.12 1.34 2.92
CA PRO A 413 4.25 2.14 2.43
C PRO A 413 4.57 1.87 0.94
N ALA A 414 4.87 2.91 0.15
CA ALA A 414 4.99 2.83 -1.31
C ALA A 414 6.44 2.72 -1.83
N GLN A 415 7.45 3.11 -1.04
CA GLN A 415 8.85 3.26 -1.45
C GLN A 415 9.58 1.96 -1.83
N TYR A 416 8.92 0.82 -1.71
CA TYR A 416 9.57 -0.49 -1.89
C TYR A 416 9.39 -1.08 -3.30
N ALA A 417 8.56 -0.47 -4.14
CA ALA A 417 8.27 -0.99 -5.47
C ALA A 417 8.16 0.13 -6.51
N GLN A 418 8.38 -0.22 -7.77
CA GLN A 418 8.24 0.71 -8.88
C GLN A 418 6.79 0.88 -9.32
N SER A 419 5.98 -0.18 -9.18
CA SER A 419 4.56 -0.12 -9.53
C SER A 419 3.70 -0.92 -8.55
N ARG A 420 2.40 -0.64 -8.61
CA ARG A 420 1.36 -1.32 -7.84
C ARG A 420 0.11 -1.50 -8.72
N ARG A 421 -0.51 -2.66 -8.62
CA ARG A 421 -1.86 -2.93 -9.15
C ARG A 421 -2.87 -1.99 -8.49
N ILE A 422 -3.73 -1.40 -9.28
CA ILE A 422 -4.72 -0.42 -8.81
C ILE A 422 -6.14 -0.96 -8.68
N ALA A 423 -6.41 -2.12 -9.30
CA ALA A 423 -7.71 -2.79 -9.30
C ALA A 423 -7.54 -4.31 -9.17
N CYS A 424 -8.64 -5.05 -8.99
CA CYS A 424 -8.66 -6.51 -9.07
C CYS A 424 -8.37 -7.01 -10.50
N ASP A 425 -8.24 -8.33 -10.66
CA ASP A 425 -7.96 -8.94 -11.97
C ASP A 425 -9.03 -8.59 -13.00
N ALA A 426 -8.59 -8.23 -14.20
CA ALA A 426 -9.45 -7.87 -15.31
C ALA A 426 -9.71 -9.08 -16.23
N TRP A 427 -10.95 -9.55 -16.27
CA TRP A 427 -11.39 -10.76 -16.99
C TRP A 427 -12.16 -10.46 -18.27
N ASN A 428 -11.93 -9.30 -18.90
CA ASN A 428 -12.63 -8.87 -20.11
C ASN A 428 -14.15 -8.64 -19.91
N GLN A 429 -14.54 -8.20 -18.71
CA GLN A 429 -15.90 -7.81 -18.38
C GLN A 429 -15.98 -6.30 -18.15
N ILE A 430 -17.15 -5.70 -18.43
CA ILE A 430 -17.38 -4.25 -18.25
C ILE A 430 -17.10 -3.81 -16.81
N LYS A 431 -17.50 -4.62 -15.81
CA LYS A 431 -17.24 -4.34 -14.39
C LYS A 431 -15.75 -4.22 -14.05
N ASP A 432 -14.89 -4.97 -14.75
CA ASP A 432 -13.44 -4.95 -14.53
C ASP A 432 -12.86 -3.64 -15.07
N THR A 433 -13.26 -3.27 -16.30
CA THR A 433 -12.88 -1.98 -16.91
C THR A 433 -13.38 -0.81 -16.07
N GLU A 434 -14.62 -0.88 -15.59
CA GLU A 434 -15.19 0.15 -14.72
C GLU A 434 -14.41 0.29 -13.41
N TYR A 435 -13.96 -0.82 -12.80
CA TYR A 435 -13.15 -0.79 -11.60
C TYR A 435 -11.77 -0.15 -11.88
N THR A 436 -11.11 -0.54 -12.96
CA THR A 436 -9.83 0.04 -13.36
C THR A 436 -9.96 1.55 -13.64
N LEU A 437 -11.01 1.97 -14.36
CA LEU A 437 -11.28 3.39 -14.61
C LEU A 437 -11.57 4.17 -13.32
N ASN A 438 -12.31 3.58 -12.38
CA ASN A 438 -12.54 4.17 -11.06
C ASN A 438 -11.22 4.38 -10.33
N ALA A 439 -10.36 3.35 -10.27
CA ALA A 439 -9.06 3.42 -9.61
C ALA A 439 -8.11 4.43 -10.27
N LEU A 440 -8.15 4.57 -11.60
CA LEU A 440 -7.40 5.62 -12.32
C LEU A 440 -7.96 7.01 -12.05
N SER A 441 -9.30 7.15 -12.04
CA SER A 441 -9.97 8.45 -11.89
C SER A 441 -9.82 9.06 -10.50
N TYR A 442 -9.72 8.25 -9.45
CA TYR A 442 -9.57 8.72 -8.06
C TYR A 442 -8.19 8.43 -7.46
N GLY A 443 -7.40 7.57 -8.07
CA GLY A 443 -6.08 7.18 -7.60
C GLY A 443 -4.91 7.67 -8.46
N TRP A 444 -5.12 8.59 -9.43
CA TRP A 444 -4.08 9.11 -10.34
C TRP A 444 -2.86 9.69 -9.60
N TRP A 445 -3.08 10.26 -8.41
CA TRP A 445 -2.05 10.87 -7.57
C TRP A 445 -0.98 9.88 -7.10
N GLN A 446 -1.27 8.57 -7.13
CA GLN A 446 -0.31 7.53 -6.75
C GLN A 446 0.93 7.50 -7.68
N LYS A 447 0.86 8.10 -8.89
CA LYS A 447 2.02 8.27 -9.78
C LYS A 447 3.19 9.06 -9.16
N TYR A 448 2.97 9.75 -8.04
CA TYR A 448 4.03 10.47 -7.33
C TYR A 448 4.66 9.65 -6.20
N ILE A 449 4.05 8.53 -5.81
CA ILE A 449 4.55 7.60 -4.77
C ILE A 449 4.99 6.25 -5.33
N TYR A 450 4.46 5.89 -6.50
CA TYR A 450 4.97 4.84 -7.38
C TYR A 450 5.35 5.46 -8.73
N GLN A 451 6.26 4.86 -9.47
CA GLN A 451 6.57 5.38 -10.81
C GLN A 451 5.47 5.06 -11.82
N TYR A 452 4.80 3.92 -11.64
CA TYR A 452 3.73 3.47 -12.52
C TYR A 452 2.57 2.87 -11.74
N ASN A 453 1.36 3.10 -12.25
CA ASN A 453 0.13 2.44 -11.83
C ASN A 453 -0.12 1.25 -12.76
N ASP A 454 -0.19 0.04 -12.21
CA ASP A 454 -0.49 -1.15 -12.99
C ASP A 454 -2.01 -1.32 -13.10
N ALA A 455 -2.52 -1.13 -14.30
CA ALA A 455 -3.95 -1.25 -14.63
C ALA A 455 -4.37 -2.69 -14.96
N ASP A 456 -3.46 -3.66 -14.78
CA ASP A 456 -3.61 -5.06 -15.13
C ASP A 456 -3.56 -5.36 -16.64
N HIS A 457 -3.97 -6.54 -17.03
CA HIS A 457 -3.95 -7.03 -18.38
C HIS A 457 -5.30 -6.81 -19.12
N ILE A 458 -5.24 -6.82 -20.43
CA ILE A 458 -6.42 -6.91 -21.29
C ILE A 458 -6.51 -8.36 -21.77
N VAL A 459 -7.64 -9.01 -21.51
CA VAL A 459 -7.89 -10.38 -21.96
C VAL A 459 -8.59 -10.34 -23.31
N LEU A 460 -7.86 -10.66 -24.38
CA LEU A 460 -8.34 -10.65 -25.78
C LEU A 460 -8.69 -12.05 -26.26
N ARG A 461 -9.48 -12.81 -25.53
CA ARG A 461 -9.95 -14.14 -25.93
C ARG A 461 -11.45 -14.12 -26.23
N ASP A 462 -11.91 -15.10 -27.01
CA ASP A 462 -13.34 -15.30 -27.17
C ASP A 462 -13.97 -15.72 -25.85
N ALA A 463 -15.01 -15.00 -25.42
CA ALA A 463 -15.83 -15.44 -24.30
C ALA A 463 -16.61 -16.68 -24.72
N THR A 464 -16.47 -17.75 -23.95
CA THR A 464 -17.15 -19.03 -24.23
C THR A 464 -18.63 -19.01 -23.82
N ASP A 465 -19.06 -18.01 -23.08
CA ASP A 465 -20.36 -17.90 -22.40
C ASP A 465 -21.23 -16.74 -22.87
N GLY A 466 -20.84 -16.01 -23.90
CA GLY A 466 -21.63 -14.89 -24.44
C GLY A 466 -21.76 -13.67 -23.52
N GLU A 467 -20.98 -13.59 -22.44
CA GLU A 467 -21.00 -12.45 -21.52
C GLU A 467 -20.45 -11.16 -22.15
N ASN A 468 -20.90 -10.03 -21.62
CA ASN A 468 -20.50 -8.69 -22.05
C ASN A 468 -18.98 -8.50 -21.95
N ARG A 469 -18.35 -8.15 -23.06
CA ARG A 469 -16.91 -7.84 -23.14
C ARG A 469 -16.68 -6.35 -23.03
N ALA A 470 -15.67 -5.96 -22.26
CA ALA A 470 -15.06 -4.64 -22.40
C ALA A 470 -14.21 -4.63 -23.67
N ARG A 471 -14.53 -3.78 -24.62
CA ARG A 471 -13.78 -3.57 -25.86
C ARG A 471 -13.11 -2.21 -25.83
#